data_3262e253e5c17a564a5f29a93cc90561
#
_entry.id   3262e253e5c17a564a5f29a93cc90561
#
_cell.length_a   1.000
_cell.length_b   1.000
_cell.length_c   1.000
_cell.angle_alpha   90.00
_cell.angle_beta   90.00
_cell.angle_gamma   90.00
#
_symmetry.space_group_name_H-M   'P 1'
#
loop_
_entity.id
_entity.type
_entity.pdbx_description
1 polymer ?
#
loop_
_entity_poly.entity_id
_entity_poly.type
_entity_poly.pdbx_seq_one_letter_code
_entity_poly.pdbx_strand_id
1 'polypeptide(L)'
;WIAAAQEDPTLDQQPVGTGPFIFDSRVQDSVTRFVKNPNYWGGDVYLDAIEFYPVTDGDVRTSLLLEGELDAQATTNVESIATLAEIDSITQVLDDTGDESFLMLNSAQPPFNDIRARQAITHATPRDNYNTLINLDITRKADQMFTPESPYYNPDIVQLSDRPDLAGPLVDSYCYDNPNNCTSGKINIEYKYSGPSV
;
A
#
# COMPACT_ATOMS: atom_id res chain seq x y z
N TRP A 1 5.74 7.43 -29.54
CA TRP A 1 6.22 7.90 -28.25
C TRP A 1 7.21 6.93 -27.60
N ILE A 2 6.88 5.62 -27.48
CA ILE A 2 7.75 4.61 -26.85
C ILE A 2 9.13 4.55 -27.52
N ALA A 3 9.19 4.57 -28.86
CA ALA A 3 10.45 4.57 -29.60
C ALA A 3 11.26 5.85 -29.36
N ALA A 4 10.60 7.02 -29.33
CA ALA A 4 11.27 8.29 -29.03
C ALA A 4 11.80 8.35 -27.58
N ALA A 5 11.07 7.82 -26.61
CA ALA A 5 11.50 7.77 -25.22
C ALA A 5 12.72 6.85 -24.99
N GLN A 6 12.94 5.85 -25.86
CA GLN A 6 14.13 5.00 -25.82
C GLN A 6 15.38 5.70 -26.33
N GLU A 7 15.23 6.70 -27.19
CA GLU A 7 16.33 7.47 -27.80
C GLU A 7 16.66 8.75 -27.02
N ASP A 8 15.68 9.30 -26.29
CA ASP A 8 15.82 10.54 -25.51
C ASP A 8 15.52 10.29 -24.01
N PRO A 9 16.54 10.18 -23.17
CA PRO A 9 16.34 9.92 -21.73
C PRO A 9 15.69 11.09 -20.98
N THR A 10 15.48 12.25 -21.61
CA THR A 10 14.78 13.38 -20.94
C THR A 10 13.26 13.25 -21.02
N LEU A 11 12.72 12.37 -21.87
CA LEU A 11 11.28 12.17 -22.01
C LEU A 11 10.62 11.45 -20.84
N ASP A 12 11.39 10.82 -19.96
CA ASP A 12 10.90 10.29 -18.69
C ASP A 12 10.52 11.41 -17.70
N GLN A 13 11.11 12.61 -17.87
CA GLN A 13 10.82 13.80 -17.08
C GLN A 13 9.75 14.71 -17.70
N GLN A 14 9.33 14.43 -18.93
CA GLN A 14 8.34 15.18 -19.67
C GLN A 14 7.25 14.23 -20.21
N PRO A 15 6.34 13.74 -19.35
CA PRO A 15 5.37 12.75 -19.74
C PRO A 15 4.45 13.26 -20.84
N VAL A 16 4.24 12.44 -21.86
CA VAL A 16 3.30 12.69 -22.96
C VAL A 16 2.17 11.69 -22.89
N GLY A 17 0.96 12.18 -22.75
CA GLY A 17 -0.25 11.37 -22.63
C GLY A 17 -1.40 11.87 -23.49
N THR A 18 -2.50 11.14 -23.46
CA THR A 18 -3.76 11.47 -24.16
C THR A 18 -4.86 11.94 -23.21
N GLY A 19 -4.48 12.27 -21.97
CA GLY A 19 -5.37 12.65 -20.89
C GLY A 19 -5.89 14.09 -21.00
N PRO A 20 -6.73 14.51 -20.02
CA PRO A 20 -7.32 15.86 -19.98
C PRO A 20 -6.31 16.98 -19.72
N PHE A 21 -5.12 16.62 -19.23
CA PHE A 21 -4.04 17.58 -18.98
C PHE A 21 -2.76 17.15 -19.68
N ILE A 22 -1.95 18.13 -20.09
CA ILE A 22 -0.63 17.96 -20.70
C ILE A 22 0.44 18.55 -19.78
N PHE A 23 1.63 17.95 -19.80
CA PHE A 23 2.77 18.42 -19.03
C PHE A 23 3.15 19.87 -19.47
N ASP A 24 3.36 20.74 -18.49
CA ASP A 24 3.82 22.12 -18.68
C ASP A 24 5.25 22.28 -18.17
N SER A 25 5.47 22.05 -16.89
CA SER A 25 6.75 22.30 -16.26
C SER A 25 6.98 21.43 -15.01
N ARG A 26 8.25 21.27 -14.62
CA ARG A 26 8.65 20.61 -13.40
C ARG A 26 9.85 21.30 -12.77
N VAL A 27 9.74 21.53 -11.45
CA VAL A 27 10.86 21.82 -10.58
C VAL A 27 11.04 20.61 -9.69
N GLN A 28 12.18 19.95 -9.83
CA GLN A 28 12.43 18.68 -9.10
C GLN A 28 12.25 18.89 -7.59
N ASP A 29 11.62 17.91 -6.93
CA ASP A 29 11.33 17.89 -5.50
C ASP A 29 10.49 19.08 -4.99
N SER A 30 9.89 19.86 -5.88
CA SER A 30 9.11 21.04 -5.55
C SER A 30 7.69 20.98 -6.15
N VAL A 31 7.58 21.08 -7.48
CA VAL A 31 6.26 21.10 -8.14
C VAL A 31 6.33 20.51 -9.54
N THR A 32 5.28 19.79 -9.91
CA THR A 32 5.04 19.38 -11.29
C THR A 32 3.70 19.95 -11.74
N ARG A 33 3.72 20.74 -12.81
CA ARG A 33 2.54 21.43 -13.35
C ARG A 33 2.07 20.80 -14.65
N PHE A 34 0.76 20.64 -14.75
CA PHE A 34 0.06 20.23 -15.96
C PHE A 34 -1.00 21.28 -16.29
N VAL A 35 -1.19 21.55 -17.57
CA VAL A 35 -2.20 22.48 -18.06
C VAL A 35 -3.27 21.75 -18.87
N LYS A 36 -4.43 22.34 -18.98
CA LYS A 36 -5.55 21.83 -19.76
C LYS A 36 -5.14 21.42 -21.18
N ASN A 37 -5.54 20.22 -21.59
CA ASN A 37 -5.37 19.74 -22.97
C ASN A 37 -6.51 20.25 -23.85
N PRO A 38 -6.26 21.18 -24.77
CA PRO A 38 -7.31 21.72 -25.64
C PRO A 38 -7.86 20.72 -26.67
N ASN A 39 -7.14 19.57 -26.85
CA ASN A 39 -7.50 18.53 -27.79
C ASN A 39 -7.99 17.26 -27.08
N TYR A 40 -8.43 17.37 -25.83
CA TYR A 40 -8.90 16.21 -25.10
C TYR A 40 -10.18 15.65 -25.71
N TRP A 41 -10.18 14.35 -25.99
CA TRP A 41 -11.27 13.63 -26.67
C TRP A 41 -12.44 13.23 -25.76
N GLY A 42 -12.24 13.23 -24.43
CA GLY A 42 -13.21 12.70 -23.45
C GLY A 42 -14.21 13.72 -22.90
N GLY A 43 -14.29 14.92 -23.49
CA GLY A 43 -15.25 15.95 -23.09
C GLY A 43 -14.61 17.19 -22.43
N ASP A 44 -15.43 17.98 -21.74
CA ASP A 44 -14.99 19.24 -21.16
C ASP A 44 -14.05 19.04 -19.98
N VAL A 45 -12.97 19.81 -19.97
CA VAL A 45 -12.03 19.91 -18.85
C VAL A 45 -12.28 21.22 -18.13
N TYR A 46 -12.65 21.16 -16.85
CA TYR A 46 -13.10 22.33 -16.09
C TYR A 46 -11.97 23.09 -15.37
N LEU A 47 -10.85 22.42 -15.09
CA LEU A 47 -9.69 23.07 -14.49
C LEU A 47 -8.71 23.53 -15.57
N ASP A 48 -8.09 24.69 -15.38
CA ASP A 48 -7.09 25.23 -16.30
C ASP A 48 -5.72 24.59 -16.10
N ALA A 49 -5.39 24.23 -14.87
CA ALA A 49 -4.13 23.55 -14.50
C ALA A 49 -4.29 22.69 -13.25
N ILE A 50 -3.35 21.77 -13.07
CA ILE A 50 -3.14 20.98 -11.85
C ILE A 50 -1.67 21.06 -11.48
N GLU A 51 -1.37 21.30 -10.21
CA GLU A 51 -0.03 21.32 -9.65
C GLU A 51 0.13 20.23 -8.60
N PHE A 52 1.15 19.39 -8.76
CA PHE A 52 1.47 18.32 -7.83
C PHE A 52 2.70 18.70 -6.98
N TYR A 53 2.53 18.73 -5.67
CA TYR A 53 3.56 19.02 -4.69
C TYR A 53 3.96 17.73 -3.96
N PRO A 54 5.23 17.28 -4.04
CA PRO A 54 5.70 16.06 -3.41
C PRO A 54 5.99 16.28 -1.91
N VAL A 55 4.94 16.48 -1.11
CA VAL A 55 5.06 16.59 0.35
C VAL A 55 5.10 15.18 0.95
N THR A 56 6.28 14.71 1.35
CA THR A 56 6.50 13.34 1.82
C THR A 56 6.01 13.09 3.25
N ASP A 57 6.05 14.12 4.10
CA ASP A 57 5.55 14.06 5.47
C ASP A 57 4.01 14.14 5.47
N GLY A 58 3.34 13.14 6.09
CA GLY A 58 1.88 13.04 6.12
C GLY A 58 1.21 14.12 6.96
N ASP A 59 1.81 14.48 8.08
CA ASP A 59 1.24 15.46 9.02
C ASP A 59 1.36 16.88 8.44
N VAL A 60 2.51 17.17 7.82
CA VAL A 60 2.71 18.44 7.09
C VAL A 60 1.72 18.55 5.95
N ARG A 61 1.52 17.49 5.17
CA ARG A 61 0.57 17.48 4.04
C ARG A 61 -0.86 17.70 4.52
N THR A 62 -1.25 17.08 5.62
CA THR A 62 -2.57 17.25 6.23
C THR A 62 -2.76 18.69 6.73
N SER A 63 -1.75 19.27 7.37
CA SER A 63 -1.79 20.68 7.82
C SER A 63 -1.98 21.64 6.64
N LEU A 64 -1.23 21.46 5.56
CA LEU A 64 -1.35 22.29 4.35
C LEU A 64 -2.76 22.23 3.72
N LEU A 65 -3.40 21.04 3.73
CA LEU A 65 -4.78 20.91 3.28
C LEU A 65 -5.75 21.68 4.18
N LEU A 66 -5.60 21.57 5.51
CA LEU A 66 -6.46 22.26 6.46
C LEU A 66 -6.29 23.78 6.46
N GLU A 67 -5.10 24.27 6.14
CA GLU A 67 -4.78 25.69 5.99
C GLU A 67 -5.22 26.27 4.65
N GLY A 68 -5.65 25.40 3.70
CA GLY A 68 -6.10 25.81 2.37
C GLY A 68 -4.95 26.09 1.40
N GLU A 69 -3.74 25.67 1.73
CA GLU A 69 -2.57 25.74 0.83
C GLU A 69 -2.58 24.60 -0.21
N LEU A 70 -3.32 23.53 0.05
CA LEU A 70 -3.62 22.46 -0.88
C LEU A 70 -5.13 22.30 -1.04
N ASP A 71 -5.60 22.06 -2.26
CA ASP A 71 -7.01 21.78 -2.57
C ASP A 71 -7.35 20.29 -2.36
N ALA A 72 -6.38 19.40 -2.51
CA ALA A 72 -6.54 17.96 -2.36
C ALA A 72 -5.25 17.27 -1.93
N GLN A 73 -5.36 16.13 -1.24
CA GLN A 73 -4.23 15.25 -0.96
C GLN A 73 -4.59 13.78 -1.21
N ALA A 74 -3.59 13.00 -1.63
CA ALA A 74 -3.65 11.55 -1.56
C ALA A 74 -2.82 11.08 -0.36
N THR A 75 -3.37 10.17 0.44
CA THR A 75 -2.68 9.64 1.62
C THR A 75 -3.10 8.20 1.90
N THR A 76 -2.15 7.40 2.40
CA THR A 76 -2.38 6.08 2.99
C THR A 76 -2.14 6.11 4.50
N ASN A 77 -1.86 7.29 5.07
CA ASN A 77 -1.67 7.45 6.50
C ASN A 77 -3.03 7.40 7.21
N VAL A 78 -3.22 6.37 8.03
CA VAL A 78 -4.51 6.11 8.69
C VAL A 78 -4.90 7.19 9.71
N GLU A 79 -3.92 7.82 10.36
CA GLU A 79 -4.17 8.90 11.31
C GLU A 79 -4.68 10.16 10.61
N SER A 80 -4.07 10.49 9.45
CA SER A 80 -4.57 11.57 8.58
C SER A 80 -5.98 11.29 8.08
N ILE A 81 -6.25 10.05 7.65
CA ILE A 81 -7.58 9.63 7.18
C ILE A 81 -8.60 9.79 8.31
N ALA A 82 -8.31 9.29 9.51
CA ALA A 82 -9.19 9.42 10.66
C ALA A 82 -9.43 10.89 11.05
N THR A 83 -8.38 11.70 11.10
CA THR A 83 -8.49 13.13 11.45
C THR A 83 -9.35 13.90 10.45
N LEU A 84 -9.14 13.67 9.16
CA LEU A 84 -9.87 14.37 8.10
C LEU A 84 -11.34 13.92 8.00
N ALA A 85 -11.66 12.69 8.44
CA ALA A 85 -13.03 12.19 8.47
C ALA A 85 -13.94 12.97 9.43
N GLU A 86 -13.37 13.61 10.46
CA GLU A 86 -14.11 14.41 11.45
C GLU A 86 -14.37 15.85 10.98
N ILE A 87 -13.93 16.22 9.76
CA ILE A 87 -14.00 17.61 9.29
C ILE A 87 -15.05 17.73 8.19
N ASP A 88 -16.18 18.38 8.50
CA ASP A 88 -17.33 18.52 7.61
C ASP A 88 -17.02 19.17 6.26
N SER A 89 -16.00 20.04 6.19
CA SER A 89 -15.62 20.73 4.95
C SER A 89 -14.76 19.89 4.02
N ILE A 90 -14.28 18.71 4.47
CA ILE A 90 -13.44 17.79 3.69
C ILE A 90 -14.28 16.64 3.14
N THR A 91 -14.20 16.44 1.84
CA THR A 91 -14.79 15.25 1.20
C THR A 91 -13.73 14.19 1.06
N GLN A 92 -13.91 13.04 1.70
CA GLN A 92 -13.05 11.88 1.53
C GLN A 92 -13.59 10.93 0.45
N VAL A 93 -12.69 10.46 -0.41
CA VAL A 93 -12.93 9.35 -1.32
C VAL A 93 -11.99 8.23 -0.93
N LEU A 94 -12.52 7.17 -0.33
CA LEU A 94 -11.76 5.98 0.02
C LEU A 94 -11.74 5.03 -1.18
N ASP A 95 -10.53 4.72 -1.64
CA ASP A 95 -10.32 3.72 -2.68
C ASP A 95 -10.03 2.38 -2.00
N ASP A 96 -11.00 1.46 -2.07
CA ASP A 96 -10.94 0.11 -1.50
C ASP A 96 -10.70 -0.94 -2.61
N THR A 97 -9.88 -0.60 -3.59
CA THR A 97 -9.65 -1.42 -4.79
C THR A 97 -8.60 -2.52 -4.64
N GLY A 98 -8.09 -2.74 -3.43
CA GLY A 98 -7.32 -3.94 -3.14
C GLY A 98 -5.81 -3.77 -3.08
N ASP A 99 -5.32 -2.60 -2.69
CA ASP A 99 -3.95 -2.48 -2.18
C ASP A 99 -3.85 -3.21 -0.83
N GLU A 100 -3.05 -4.28 -0.78
CA GLU A 100 -2.93 -5.13 0.39
C GLU A 100 -1.59 -4.96 1.08
N SER A 101 -1.61 -4.82 2.40
CA SER A 101 -0.43 -5.04 3.22
C SER A 101 -0.24 -6.54 3.45
N PHE A 102 0.90 -7.07 3.05
CA PHE A 102 1.19 -8.49 3.18
C PHE A 102 2.60 -8.78 3.68
N LEU A 103 2.77 -9.94 4.29
CA LEU A 103 4.07 -10.48 4.64
C LEU A 103 4.53 -11.44 3.54
N MET A 104 5.57 -11.04 2.80
CA MET A 104 6.13 -11.87 1.73
C MET A 104 7.09 -12.92 2.33
N LEU A 105 6.82 -14.20 2.07
CA LEU A 105 7.63 -15.32 2.55
C LEU A 105 8.49 -15.87 1.41
N ASN A 106 9.81 -15.90 1.60
CA ASN A 106 10.72 -16.50 0.63
C ASN A 106 10.65 -18.03 0.69
N SER A 107 9.78 -18.61 -0.13
CA SER A 107 9.58 -20.08 -0.16
C SER A 107 10.74 -20.87 -0.78
N ALA A 108 11.77 -20.22 -1.30
CA ALA A 108 12.97 -20.89 -1.82
C ALA A 108 14.04 -21.13 -0.73
N GLN A 109 13.91 -20.55 0.46
CA GLN A 109 14.90 -20.61 1.53
C GLN A 109 14.28 -21.04 2.86
N PRO A 110 15.05 -21.72 3.75
CA PRO A 110 14.61 -21.93 5.12
C PRO A 110 14.35 -20.60 5.85
N PRO A 111 13.37 -20.55 6.75
CA PRO A 111 12.47 -21.62 7.15
C PRO A 111 11.28 -21.81 6.21
N PHE A 112 11.01 -20.88 5.29
CA PHE A 112 9.77 -20.80 4.54
C PHE A 112 9.71 -21.70 3.28
N ASN A 113 10.76 -22.45 2.96
CA ASN A 113 10.67 -23.58 2.02
C ASN A 113 9.82 -24.74 2.58
N ASP A 114 9.62 -24.81 3.91
CA ASP A 114 8.72 -25.77 4.56
C ASP A 114 7.33 -25.17 4.75
N ILE A 115 6.30 -25.92 4.37
CA ILE A 115 4.90 -25.46 4.49
C ILE A 115 4.49 -25.26 5.95
N ARG A 116 5.02 -26.04 6.89
CA ARG A 116 4.71 -25.93 8.34
C ARG A 116 5.12 -24.55 8.86
N ALA A 117 6.29 -24.03 8.46
CA ALA A 117 6.75 -22.71 8.86
C ALA A 117 5.85 -21.60 8.27
N ARG A 118 5.42 -21.74 7.01
CA ARG A 118 4.50 -20.77 6.39
C ARG A 118 3.13 -20.78 7.06
N GLN A 119 2.57 -21.96 7.33
CA GLN A 119 1.29 -22.07 8.04
C GLN A 119 1.39 -21.56 9.48
N ALA A 120 2.49 -21.86 10.17
CA ALA A 120 2.69 -21.40 11.54
C ALA A 120 2.68 -19.87 11.64
N ILE A 121 3.40 -19.16 10.77
CA ILE A 121 3.40 -17.69 10.79
C ILE A 121 2.04 -17.12 10.42
N THR A 122 1.34 -17.71 9.45
CA THR A 122 -0.02 -17.30 9.07
C THR A 122 -0.99 -17.42 10.24
N HIS A 123 -0.96 -18.57 10.93
CA HIS A 123 -1.84 -18.78 12.08
C HIS A 123 -1.47 -17.93 13.30
N ALA A 124 -0.17 -17.68 13.51
CA ALA A 124 0.30 -16.89 14.65
C ALA A 124 0.11 -15.37 14.46
N THR A 125 -0.11 -14.88 13.24
CA THR A 125 -0.20 -13.46 12.96
C THR A 125 -1.48 -12.87 13.58
N PRO A 126 -1.37 -11.86 14.48
CA PRO A 126 -2.51 -11.26 15.17
C PRO A 126 -3.16 -10.18 14.30
N ARG A 127 -3.85 -10.60 13.23
CA ARG A 127 -4.41 -9.68 12.20
C ARG A 127 -5.47 -8.74 12.76
N ASP A 128 -6.28 -9.20 13.72
CA ASP A 128 -7.28 -8.35 14.37
C ASP A 128 -6.60 -7.23 15.16
N ASN A 129 -5.63 -7.57 16.00
CA ASN A 129 -4.87 -6.59 16.75
C ASN A 129 -4.11 -5.62 15.84
N TYR A 130 -3.53 -6.13 14.75
CA TYR A 130 -2.85 -5.28 13.76
C TYR A 130 -3.82 -4.28 13.15
N ASN A 131 -5.00 -4.74 12.71
CA ASN A 131 -6.00 -3.86 12.10
C ASN A 131 -6.47 -2.78 13.07
N THR A 132 -6.79 -3.16 14.32
CA THR A 132 -7.24 -2.20 15.33
C THR A 132 -6.15 -1.21 15.75
N LEU A 133 -4.92 -1.68 16.00
CA LEU A 133 -3.86 -0.83 16.58
C LEU A 133 -3.10 -0.01 15.53
N ILE A 134 -2.96 -0.53 14.31
CA ILE A 134 -2.17 0.10 13.26
C ILE A 134 -3.06 0.76 12.20
N ASN A 135 -4.13 0.09 11.82
CA ASN A 135 -5.04 0.60 10.77
C ASN A 135 -6.28 1.30 11.33
N LEU A 136 -6.42 1.43 12.65
CA LEU A 136 -7.57 2.06 13.34
C LEU A 136 -8.93 1.52 12.87
N ASP A 137 -8.97 0.25 12.47
CA ASP A 137 -10.11 -0.44 11.86
C ASP A 137 -10.67 0.24 10.58
N ILE A 138 -9.91 1.13 9.95
CA ILE A 138 -10.31 1.82 8.70
C ILE A 138 -10.29 0.87 7.51
N THR A 139 -9.37 -0.10 7.51
CA THR A 139 -9.19 -1.05 6.42
C THR A 139 -9.85 -2.40 6.71
N ARG A 140 -10.19 -3.13 5.64
CA ARG A 140 -10.65 -4.52 5.76
C ARG A 140 -9.48 -5.48 5.87
N LYS A 141 -9.70 -6.61 6.57
CA LYS A 141 -8.77 -7.75 6.52
C LYS A 141 -8.95 -8.49 5.19
N ALA A 142 -7.86 -8.76 4.50
CA ALA A 142 -7.85 -9.54 3.28
C ALA A 142 -7.61 -11.03 3.59
N ASP A 143 -8.49 -11.90 3.13
CA ASP A 143 -8.32 -13.36 3.18
C ASP A 143 -7.79 -13.93 1.86
N GLN A 144 -7.87 -13.14 0.79
CA GLN A 144 -7.43 -13.50 -0.56
C GLN A 144 -7.10 -12.22 -1.35
N MET A 145 -6.53 -12.39 -2.54
CA MET A 145 -6.12 -11.30 -3.43
C MET A 145 -7.29 -10.51 -4.05
N PHE A 146 -8.51 -11.01 -3.96
CA PHE A 146 -9.68 -10.39 -4.56
C PHE A 146 -10.61 -9.84 -3.50
N THR A 147 -11.10 -8.62 -3.71
CA THR A 147 -12.12 -8.01 -2.84
C THR A 147 -13.49 -8.63 -3.10
N PRO A 148 -14.44 -8.54 -2.15
CA PRO A 148 -15.78 -9.09 -2.32
C PRO A 148 -16.55 -8.59 -3.55
N GLU A 149 -16.18 -7.43 -4.08
CA GLU A 149 -16.75 -6.81 -5.28
C GLU A 149 -16.21 -7.42 -6.56
N SER A 150 -15.11 -8.17 -6.49
CA SER A 150 -14.48 -8.81 -7.64
C SER A 150 -15.28 -10.05 -8.07
N PRO A 151 -15.46 -10.30 -9.38
CA PRO A 151 -16.06 -11.53 -9.88
C PRO A 151 -15.21 -12.79 -9.60
N TYR A 152 -13.98 -12.62 -9.17
CA TYR A 152 -13.04 -13.71 -8.81
C TYR A 152 -12.99 -13.98 -7.30
N TYR A 153 -13.76 -13.23 -6.51
CA TYR A 153 -13.85 -13.47 -5.07
C TYR A 153 -14.49 -14.82 -4.76
N ASN A 154 -13.86 -15.56 -3.84
CA ASN A 154 -14.41 -16.82 -3.35
C ASN A 154 -14.66 -16.73 -1.84
N PRO A 155 -15.92 -16.67 -1.38
CA PRO A 155 -16.25 -16.53 0.04
C PRO A 155 -15.86 -17.74 0.91
N ASP A 156 -15.55 -18.88 0.30
CA ASP A 156 -15.12 -20.08 1.02
C ASP A 156 -13.62 -20.04 1.37
N ILE A 157 -12.86 -19.08 0.84
CA ILE A 157 -11.45 -18.88 1.19
C ILE A 157 -11.38 -18.01 2.45
N VAL A 158 -10.91 -18.62 3.54
CA VAL A 158 -10.69 -17.95 4.82
C VAL A 158 -9.26 -18.18 5.28
N GLN A 159 -8.53 -17.11 5.54
CA GLN A 159 -7.20 -17.19 6.10
C GLN A 159 -7.28 -17.21 7.63
N LEU A 160 -7.05 -18.36 8.24
CA LEU A 160 -7.02 -18.48 9.70
C LEU A 160 -5.83 -17.72 10.29
N SER A 161 -6.13 -16.75 11.15
CA SER A 161 -5.17 -15.95 11.91
C SER A 161 -5.57 -15.91 13.38
N ASP A 162 -4.72 -15.36 14.25
CA ASP A 162 -4.95 -15.32 15.69
C ASP A 162 -5.19 -16.72 16.31
N ARG A 163 -4.50 -17.74 15.77
CA ARG A 163 -4.63 -19.14 16.16
C ARG A 163 -3.29 -19.71 16.63
N PRO A 164 -2.75 -19.24 17.78
CA PRO A 164 -1.51 -19.78 18.34
C PRO A 164 -1.62 -21.27 18.69
N ASP A 165 -2.83 -21.76 18.95
CA ASP A 165 -3.13 -23.18 19.16
C ASP A 165 -2.83 -24.04 17.92
N LEU A 166 -3.02 -23.52 16.71
CA LEU A 166 -2.66 -24.21 15.47
C LEU A 166 -1.19 -23.98 15.10
N ALA A 167 -0.63 -22.82 15.42
CA ALA A 167 0.75 -22.49 15.10
C ALA A 167 1.75 -23.32 15.93
N GLY A 168 1.51 -23.49 17.22
CA GLY A 168 2.43 -24.18 18.14
C GLY A 168 2.85 -25.57 17.66
N PRO A 169 1.94 -26.50 17.40
CA PRO A 169 2.28 -27.84 16.93
C PRO A 169 3.07 -27.86 15.61
N LEU A 170 2.83 -26.88 14.71
CA LEU A 170 3.58 -26.73 13.45
C LEU A 170 5.02 -26.29 13.71
N VAL A 171 5.22 -25.35 14.64
CA VAL A 171 6.55 -24.90 15.07
C VAL A 171 7.32 -26.06 15.71
N ASP A 172 6.69 -26.79 16.63
CA ASP A 172 7.32 -27.92 17.32
C ASP A 172 7.77 -29.00 16.33
N SER A 173 6.88 -29.37 15.40
CA SER A 173 7.19 -30.34 14.35
C SER A 173 8.30 -29.86 13.42
N TYR A 174 8.28 -28.59 13.00
CA TYR A 174 9.32 -28.01 12.16
C TYR A 174 10.67 -28.00 12.88
N CYS A 175 10.72 -27.54 14.13
CA CYS A 175 11.94 -27.42 14.90
C CYS A 175 12.53 -28.79 15.27
N TYR A 176 11.69 -29.80 15.44
CA TYR A 176 12.16 -31.17 15.64
C TYR A 176 12.98 -31.69 14.45
N ASP A 177 12.47 -31.44 13.23
CA ASP A 177 13.17 -31.89 12.02
C ASP A 177 14.32 -30.96 11.61
N ASN A 178 14.27 -29.66 12.02
CA ASN A 178 15.21 -28.62 11.61
C ASN A 178 15.83 -27.87 12.80
N PRO A 179 16.56 -28.57 13.73
CA PRO A 179 17.03 -27.94 14.95
C PRO A 179 17.99 -26.76 14.73
N ASN A 180 18.72 -26.74 13.63
CA ASN A 180 19.62 -25.63 13.28
C ASN A 180 18.91 -24.34 12.87
N ASN A 181 17.65 -24.42 12.50
CA ASN A 181 16.82 -23.28 12.11
C ASN A 181 15.95 -22.78 13.27
N CYS A 182 16.17 -23.29 14.48
CA CYS A 182 15.38 -22.94 15.65
C CYS A 182 16.29 -22.60 16.84
N THR A 183 15.79 -21.74 17.71
CA THR A 183 16.40 -21.38 18.97
C THR A 183 15.35 -21.45 20.08
N SER A 184 15.62 -22.25 21.12
CA SER A 184 14.68 -22.41 22.25
C SER A 184 13.27 -22.82 21.84
N GLY A 185 13.14 -23.72 20.83
CA GLY A 185 11.86 -24.19 20.33
C GLY A 185 11.10 -23.15 19.44
N LYS A 186 11.78 -22.12 18.98
CA LYS A 186 11.21 -21.08 18.11
C LYS A 186 11.94 -21.05 16.78
N ILE A 187 11.21 -20.89 15.69
CA ILE A 187 11.76 -20.72 14.34
C ILE A 187 12.54 -19.41 14.25
N ASN A 188 13.76 -19.47 13.75
CA ASN A 188 14.57 -18.29 13.49
C ASN A 188 14.11 -17.63 12.19
N ILE A 189 13.69 -16.37 12.25
CA ILE A 189 13.20 -15.59 11.11
C ILE A 189 13.98 -14.29 11.04
N GLU A 190 14.45 -13.94 9.84
CA GLU A 190 14.93 -12.61 9.52
C GLU A 190 13.80 -11.85 8.83
N TYR A 191 13.40 -10.71 9.38
CA TYR A 191 12.40 -9.83 8.79
C TYR A 191 13.05 -8.55 8.26
N LYS A 192 12.81 -8.25 6.98
CA LYS A 192 13.25 -7.01 6.33
C LYS A 192 12.03 -6.22 5.89
N TYR A 193 12.03 -4.94 6.17
CA TYR A 193 10.97 -4.02 5.76
C TYR A 193 11.59 -2.77 5.13
N SER A 194 10.85 -2.16 4.21
CA SER A 194 11.18 -0.85 3.66
C SER A 194 10.43 0.21 4.47
N GLY A 195 11.14 0.99 5.24
CA GLY A 195 10.58 2.07 6.03
C GLY A 195 11.65 3.06 6.44
N PRO A 196 11.28 4.25 6.90
CA PRO A 196 12.24 5.16 7.50
C PRO A 196 12.91 4.44 8.67
N SER A 197 14.24 4.55 8.73
CA SER A 197 14.98 4.10 9.89
C SER A 197 14.47 4.87 11.10
N VAL A 198 13.88 4.16 12.04
CA VAL A 198 13.45 4.71 13.33
C VAL A 198 14.68 4.97 14.17
#